data_cffd0946457b473e23f2e068820b5eba
#
_entry.id   cffd0946457b473e23f2e068820b5eba
#
_cell.length_a   1.000
_cell.length_b   1.000
_cell.length_c   1.000
_cell.angle_alpha   90.00
_cell.angle_beta   90.00
_cell.angle_gamma   90.00
#
_symmetry.space_group_name_H-M   'P 1'
#
loop_
_entity.id
_entity.type
_entity.pdbx_description
1 polymer ?
#
loop_
_entity_poly.entity_id
_entity_poly.type
_entity_poly.pdbx_seq_one_letter_code
_entity_poly.pdbx_strand_id
1 'polypeptide(L)' 'KTERLAWGFSHLFDDVKHSDYRSLRSTMESHFGSRFVYYRYHRGINKLSEGEQKWVDELFQRYGYAAPRVYDNYQTCWK' A
#
# COMPACT_ATOMS: atom_id res chain seq x y z
N LYS A 1 16.16 -4.80 -16.77
CA LYS A 1 15.03 -5.20 -15.90
C LYS A 1 14.00 -4.11 -15.78
N THR A 2 12.78 -4.51 -15.46
CA THR A 2 11.70 -3.58 -15.20
C THR A 2 11.19 -3.77 -13.77
N GLU A 3 10.58 -2.72 -13.23
CA GLU A 3 9.94 -2.75 -11.93
C GLU A 3 8.55 -2.15 -12.06
N ARG A 4 7.55 -2.79 -11.47
CA ARG A 4 6.18 -2.28 -11.47
C ARG A 4 5.93 -1.50 -10.20
N LEU A 5 5.72 -0.20 -10.36
CA LEU A 5 5.38 0.71 -9.26
C LEU A 5 3.86 0.77 -9.12
N ALA A 6 3.40 1.07 -7.92
CA ALA A 6 1.96 1.16 -7.64
C ALA A 6 1.66 2.34 -6.73
N TRP A 7 0.44 2.86 -6.85
CA TRP A 7 -0.04 3.92 -5.95
C TRP A 7 -1.55 3.96 -5.95
N GLY A 8 -2.10 4.68 -4.97
CA GLY A 8 -3.54 4.85 -4.84
C GLY A 8 -4.17 3.80 -3.95
N PHE A 9 -4.82 4.24 -2.88
CA PHE A 9 -5.37 3.36 -1.85
C PHE A 9 -6.88 3.38 -1.81
N SER A 10 -7.55 3.87 -2.87
CA SER A 10 -9.01 4.01 -2.86
C SER A 10 -9.72 2.68 -2.65
N HIS A 11 -9.16 1.60 -3.15
CA HIS A 11 -9.75 0.26 -3.04
C HIS A 11 -8.92 -0.70 -2.20
N LEU A 12 -7.82 -0.22 -1.62
CA LEU A 12 -6.91 -1.07 -0.86
C LEU A 12 -7.58 -1.70 0.34
N PHE A 13 -8.52 -1.00 0.96
CA PHE A 13 -9.20 -1.41 2.18
C PHE A 13 -10.65 -1.85 1.96
N ASP A 14 -11.07 -2.09 0.73
CA ASP A 14 -12.48 -2.38 0.41
C ASP A 14 -13.01 -3.62 1.14
N ASP A 15 -12.17 -4.63 1.32
CA ASP A 15 -12.54 -5.88 2.00
C ASP A 15 -12.17 -5.90 3.48
N VAL A 16 -11.67 -4.77 4.00
CA VAL A 16 -11.12 -4.72 5.35
C VAL A 16 -12.22 -4.34 6.34
N LYS A 17 -12.30 -5.06 7.46
CA LYS A 17 -13.22 -4.74 8.54
C LYS A 17 -12.89 -3.37 9.12
N HIS A 18 -13.92 -2.64 9.53
CA HIS A 18 -13.75 -1.32 10.11
C HIS A 18 -12.81 -1.34 11.32
N SER A 19 -12.89 -2.39 12.14
CA SER A 19 -12.03 -2.54 13.32
C SER A 19 -10.55 -2.71 12.96
N ASP A 20 -10.25 -3.30 11.81
CA ASP A 20 -8.87 -3.52 11.37
C ASP A 20 -8.32 -2.35 10.56
N TYR A 21 -9.19 -1.58 9.93
CA TYR A 21 -8.79 -0.46 9.07
C TYR A 21 -7.90 0.53 9.81
N ARG A 22 -8.29 0.91 11.02
CA ARG A 22 -7.56 1.91 11.79
C ARG A 22 -6.14 1.42 12.14
N SER A 23 -6.02 0.16 12.55
CA SER A 23 -4.72 -0.43 12.88
C SER A 23 -3.83 -0.55 11.65
N LEU A 24 -4.38 -1.03 10.54
CA LEU A 24 -3.65 -1.17 9.28
C LEU A 24 -3.14 0.18 8.80
N ARG A 25 -4.01 1.18 8.79
CA ARG A 25 -3.65 2.52 8.33
C ARG A 25 -2.59 3.14 9.24
N SER A 26 -2.75 3.02 10.55
CA SER A 26 -1.78 3.56 11.50
C SER A 26 -0.40 2.92 11.33
N THR A 27 -0.36 1.61 11.12
CA THR A 27 0.89 0.90 10.87
C THR A 27 1.55 1.36 9.57
N MET A 28 0.76 1.57 8.52
CA MET A 28 1.28 2.07 7.25
C MET A 28 1.81 3.50 7.39
N GLU A 29 1.10 4.36 8.11
CA GLU A 29 1.55 5.73 8.35
C GLU A 29 2.88 5.76 9.10
N SER A 30 3.04 4.89 10.10
CA SER A 30 4.31 4.78 10.83
C SER A 30 5.42 4.26 9.94
N HIS A 31 5.15 3.28 9.12
CA HIS A 31 6.16 2.69 8.23
C HIS A 31 6.66 3.71 7.21
N PHE A 32 5.74 4.49 6.63
CA PHE A 32 6.10 5.49 5.63
C PHE A 32 6.67 6.77 6.24
N GLY A 33 6.54 6.95 7.55
CA GLY A 33 7.12 8.06 8.29
C GLY A 33 6.11 9.05 8.85
N SER A 34 5.00 9.28 8.17
CA SER A 34 3.96 10.17 8.65
C SER A 34 2.70 10.02 7.81
N ARG A 35 1.61 10.62 8.31
CA ARG A 35 0.36 10.71 7.57
C ARG A 35 0.52 11.44 6.24
N PHE A 36 1.37 12.45 6.22
CA PHE A 36 1.61 13.22 4.99
C PHE A 36 2.29 12.36 3.93
N VAL A 37 3.26 11.54 4.31
CA VAL A 37 3.93 10.63 3.38
C VAL A 37 2.96 9.56 2.89
N TYR A 38 2.12 9.04 3.78
CA TYR A 38 1.06 8.10 3.40
C TYR A 38 0.17 8.68 2.29
N TYR A 39 -0.25 9.94 2.43
CA TYR A 39 -1.08 10.59 1.41
C TYR A 39 -0.35 10.81 0.10
N ARG A 40 0.97 11.00 0.12
CA ARG A 40 1.75 11.11 -1.12
C ARG A 40 1.71 9.82 -1.92
N TYR A 41 1.78 8.68 -1.25
CA TYR A 41 1.62 7.38 -1.92
C TYR A 41 0.20 7.19 -2.42
N HIS A 42 -0.77 7.63 -1.65
CA HIS A 42 -2.16 7.53 -2.06
C HIS A 42 -2.45 8.37 -3.30
N ARG A 43 -1.86 9.55 -3.39
CA ARG A 43 -2.08 10.49 -4.51
C ARG A 43 -1.19 10.21 -5.72
N GLY A 44 -0.19 9.36 -5.60
CA GLY A 44 0.73 9.06 -6.69
C GLY A 44 1.92 10.01 -6.80
N ILE A 45 2.10 10.91 -5.85
CA ILE A 45 3.29 11.77 -5.78
C ILE A 45 4.50 10.89 -5.50
N ASN A 46 4.37 9.97 -4.55
CA ASN A 46 5.34 8.90 -4.33
C ASN A 46 4.71 7.59 -4.82
N LYS A 47 5.53 6.71 -5.36
CA LYS A 47 5.06 5.42 -5.86
C LYS A 47 5.71 4.29 -5.08
N LEU A 48 4.93 3.26 -4.77
CA LEU A 48 5.42 2.10 -4.03
C LEU A 48 6.27 1.23 -4.95
N SER A 49 7.50 0.93 -4.51
CA SER A 49 8.35 -0.05 -5.17
C SER A 49 7.79 -1.45 -4.94
N GLU A 50 8.33 -2.44 -5.64
CA GLU A 50 7.93 -3.83 -5.43
C GLU A 50 8.20 -4.29 -4.00
N GLY A 51 9.30 -3.84 -3.41
CA GLY A 51 9.61 -4.14 -2.01
C GLY A 51 8.57 -3.56 -1.04
N GLU A 52 8.14 -2.34 -1.27
CA GLU A 52 7.11 -1.71 -0.45
C GLU A 52 5.76 -2.39 -0.63
N GLN A 53 5.42 -2.78 -1.85
CA GLN A 53 4.20 -3.53 -2.12
C GLN A 53 4.21 -4.86 -1.37
N LYS A 54 5.34 -5.54 -1.36
CA LYS A 54 5.49 -6.79 -0.63
C LYS A 54 5.30 -6.58 0.87
N TRP A 55 5.85 -5.50 1.42
CA TRP A 55 5.67 -5.18 2.83
C TRP A 55 4.18 -4.98 3.16
N VAL A 56 3.47 -4.26 2.31
CA VAL A 56 2.02 -4.06 2.49
C VAL A 56 1.28 -5.39 2.42
N ASP A 57 1.62 -6.24 1.46
CA ASP A 57 1.00 -7.56 1.33
C ASP A 57 1.20 -8.39 2.60
N GLU A 58 2.40 -8.40 3.14
CA GLU A 58 2.72 -9.15 4.35
C GLU A 58 1.94 -8.59 5.56
N LEU A 59 1.82 -7.28 5.64
CA LEU A 59 1.04 -6.64 6.70
C LEU A 59 -0.41 -7.09 6.65
N PHE A 60 -1.03 -7.06 5.46
CA PHE A 60 -2.43 -7.46 5.31
C PHE A 60 -2.61 -8.95 5.59
N GLN A 61 -1.65 -9.79 5.22
CA GLN A 61 -1.70 -11.22 5.52
C GLN A 61 -1.68 -11.50 7.02
N ARG A 62 -0.95 -10.69 7.79
CA ARG A 62 -0.94 -10.83 9.26
C ARG A 62 -2.33 -10.61 9.86
N TYR A 63 -3.16 -9.82 9.20
CA TYR A 63 -4.54 -9.56 9.62
C TYR A 63 -5.53 -10.55 9.03
N GLY A 64 -5.06 -11.49 8.21
CA GLY A 64 -5.91 -12.52 7.62
C GLY A 64 -6.51 -12.14 6.27
N TYR A 65 -6.02 -11.10 5.63
CA TYR A 65 -6.53 -10.67 4.33
C TYR A 65 -5.69 -11.26 3.19
N ALA A 66 -6.30 -11.35 2.02
CA ALA A 66 -5.66 -11.92 0.84
C ALA A 66 -4.54 -11.04 0.32
N ALA A 67 -3.58 -11.65 -0.35
CA ALA A 67 -2.51 -10.98 -1.05
C ALA A 67 -2.36 -11.63 -2.42
N PRO A 68 -1.82 -10.91 -3.43
CA PRO A 68 -1.38 -9.52 -3.35
C PRO A 68 -2.55 -8.54 -3.27
N ARG A 69 -2.27 -7.36 -2.72
CA ARG A 69 -3.26 -6.29 -2.65
C ARG A 69 -3.30 -5.55 -3.99
N VAL A 70 -4.44 -4.94 -4.28
CA VAL A 70 -4.65 -4.22 -5.53
C VAL A 70 -4.63 -2.72 -5.26
N TYR A 71 -3.90 -2.00 -6.09
CA TYR A 71 -3.80 -0.54 -6.01
C TYR A 71 -4.58 0.09 -7.15
N ASP A 72 -4.84 1.40 -7.04
CA ASP A 72 -5.61 2.11 -8.07
C ASP A 72 -4.85 2.20 -9.39
N ASN A 73 -3.52 2.33 -9.33
CA ASN A 73 -2.70 2.56 -10.52
C ASN A 73 -1.39 1.78 -10.43
N TYR A 74 -0.89 1.40 -11.60
CA TYR A 74 0.40 0.74 -11.74
C TYR A 74 1.18 1.37 -12.87
N GLN A 75 2.50 1.39 -12.74
CA GLN A 75 3.39 1.87 -13.79
C GLN A 75 4.63 0.99 -13.83
N THR A 76 4.99 0.52 -15.02
CA THR A 76 6.22 -0.26 -15.23
C THR A 76 7.33 0.70 -15.61
N CYS A 77 8.45 0.61 -14.89
CA CYS A 77 9.63 1.46 -15.12
C CYS A 77 10.86 0.59 -15.33
N TRP A 78 11.83 1.12 -16.06
CA TRP A 78 13.14 0.51 -16.12
C TRP A 78 13.87 0.72 -14.80
N LYS A 79 14.52 -0.34 -14.37
CA LYS A 79 15.26 -0.31 -13.12
C LYS A 79 16.76 -0.32 -13.37
#